data_7b2d7ef46ce2081171e3bf3a55bb7328
#
_entry.id   7b2d7ef46ce2081171e3bf3a55bb7328
#
_cell.length_a   1.000
_cell.length_b   1.000
_cell.length_c   1.000
_cell.angle_alpha   90.00
_cell.angle_beta   90.00
_cell.angle_gamma   90.00
#
_symmetry.space_group_name_H-M   'P 1'
#
loop_
_entity.id
_entity.type
_entity.pdbx_description
1 polymer ?
#
loop_
_entity_poly.entity_id
_entity_poly.type
_entity_poly.pdbx_seq_one_letter_code
_entity_poly.pdbx_strand_id
1 'polypeptide(L)'
;MSDPNRTARRTVLAAGAAALAGGALTACGSEDKAATEPGTPALQPSGNAQGSAPAAGKALLKTADVPVGGGTVLKEQKLVVTQPTAGSYRCFTAVCPHQGCLVNKVENGTIDCPCHGSEFKVTDGAVVKGPATRPLAEKKINVTPAGEIQLA
;
A
#
# COMPACT_ATOMS: atom_id res chain seq x y z
N MET A 1 23.18 -0.21 45.32
CA MET A 1 23.70 1.01 44.67
C MET A 1 22.64 1.49 43.73
N SER A 2 22.19 2.66 43.96
CA SER A 2 20.91 3.31 43.63
C SER A 2 20.80 3.68 42.15
N ASP A 3 19.63 3.43 41.63
CA ASP A 3 19.18 3.87 40.31
C ASP A 3 18.70 5.33 40.39
N PRO A 4 19.17 6.24 39.58
CA PRO A 4 18.48 7.51 39.42
C PRO A 4 18.23 7.88 37.96
N ASN A 5 17.08 7.59 37.40
CA ASN A 5 16.42 8.55 36.52
C ASN A 5 14.97 8.20 36.21
N ARG A 6 14.12 8.45 37.19
CA ARG A 6 12.71 8.74 36.95
C ARG A 6 12.61 10.21 36.55
N THR A 7 12.41 10.50 35.29
CA THR A 7 12.01 11.84 34.88
C THR A 7 10.63 11.82 34.23
N ALA A 8 9.70 12.13 35.08
CA ALA A 8 8.52 12.99 34.97
C ALA A 8 7.83 13.11 33.61
N ARG A 9 6.64 12.55 33.59
CA ARG A 9 5.54 12.86 32.70
C ARG A 9 5.13 14.33 32.86
N ARG A 10 5.14 15.10 31.78
CA ARG A 10 4.43 16.38 31.71
C ARG A 10 3.20 16.18 30.83
N THR A 11 2.08 16.08 31.50
CA THR A 11 0.73 16.24 30.97
C THR A 11 0.54 17.73 30.69
N VAL A 12 0.23 18.08 29.46
CA VAL A 12 -0.31 19.41 29.12
C VAL A 12 -1.70 19.20 28.57
N LEU A 13 -2.67 19.52 29.42
CA LEU A 13 -4.07 19.74 29.08
C LEU A 13 -4.19 21.18 28.57
N ALA A 14 -4.67 21.36 27.37
CA ALA A 14 -5.20 22.64 26.93
C ALA A 14 -6.58 22.40 26.31
N ALA A 15 -7.59 22.78 27.08
CA ALA A 15 -8.96 22.92 26.64
C ALA A 15 -9.10 24.26 25.90
N GLY A 16 -9.84 24.26 24.82
CA GLY A 16 -10.19 25.46 24.08
C GLY A 16 -11.46 25.22 23.29
N ALA A 17 -12.60 25.56 23.89
CA ALA A 17 -13.90 25.64 23.25
C ALA A 17 -14.07 27.02 22.64
N ALA A 18 -14.60 27.10 21.43
CA ALA A 18 -15.35 28.26 20.96
C ALA A 18 -16.30 27.87 19.82
N ALA A 19 -17.56 28.04 20.09
CA ALA A 19 -18.70 27.97 19.19
C ALA A 19 -18.79 29.26 18.36
N LEU A 20 -19.59 29.22 17.29
CA LEU A 20 -20.54 30.22 16.72
C LEU A 20 -20.78 29.80 15.26
N ALA A 21 -21.95 29.29 14.91
CA ALA A 21 -23.22 29.99 14.68
C ALA A 21 -23.30 30.78 13.35
N GLY A 22 -24.30 30.42 12.59
CA GLY A 22 -24.97 31.33 11.64
C GLY A 22 -24.65 31.05 10.19
N GLY A 23 -25.62 30.71 9.42
CA GLY A 23 -26.49 31.51 8.64
C GLY A 23 -27.14 30.71 7.52
N ALA A 24 -28.42 30.73 7.52
CA ALA A 24 -29.38 30.25 6.59
C ALA A 24 -29.56 31.22 5.40
N LEU A 25 -30.47 30.80 4.51
CA LEU A 25 -31.23 31.54 3.49
C LEU A 25 -30.71 31.30 2.07
N THR A 26 -31.47 31.00 1.09
CA THR A 26 -32.83 30.99 0.62
C THR A 26 -32.80 30.51 -0.80
N ALA A 27 -33.62 29.58 -1.23
CA ALA A 27 -34.97 29.72 -1.76
C ALA A 27 -35.09 30.34 -3.16
N CYS A 28 -36.05 29.76 -3.86
CA CYS A 28 -36.75 30.17 -5.07
C CYS A 28 -36.15 29.53 -6.35
N GLY A 29 -36.86 28.70 -7.04
CA GLY A 29 -38.30 28.65 -7.31
C GLY A 29 -38.55 28.96 -8.77
N SER A 30 -39.32 28.13 -9.42
CA SER A 30 -40.25 28.34 -10.55
C SER A 30 -40.20 27.12 -11.46
N GLU A 31 -41.13 26.23 -11.41
CA GLU A 31 -42.43 26.11 -12.12
C GLU A 31 -42.44 26.62 -13.55
N ASP A 32 -42.64 25.67 -14.46
CA ASP A 32 -43.74 25.58 -15.40
C ASP A 32 -43.51 24.40 -16.34
N LYS A 33 -44.30 23.42 -16.27
CA LYS A 33 -45.59 23.09 -16.84
C LYS A 33 -45.53 22.39 -18.20
N ALA A 34 -46.10 21.24 -18.14
CA ALA A 34 -47.03 20.60 -19.07
C ALA A 34 -46.51 19.71 -20.21
N ALA A 35 -46.81 18.47 -19.98
CA ALA A 35 -47.61 17.56 -20.80
C ALA A 35 -47.05 17.07 -22.13
N THR A 36 -46.83 15.77 -22.20
CA THR A 36 -47.62 14.79 -22.92
C THR A 36 -46.86 13.47 -22.99
N GLU A 37 -47.40 12.43 -22.36
CA GLU A 37 -47.12 11.03 -22.70
C GLU A 37 -47.85 10.67 -23.99
N PRO A 38 -47.67 9.50 -24.64
CA PRO A 38 -47.02 8.24 -24.20
C PRO A 38 -46.10 7.58 -25.26
N GLY A 39 -45.26 6.69 -24.80
CA GLY A 39 -44.54 5.84 -25.73
C GLY A 39 -43.53 4.91 -25.06
N THR A 40 -43.99 3.88 -24.34
CA THR A 40 -43.21 2.68 -24.11
C THR A 40 -43.11 1.90 -25.42
N PRO A 41 -41.97 1.29 -25.80
CA PRO A 41 -41.48 0.11 -25.14
C PRO A 41 -39.95 -0.12 -25.17
N ALA A 42 -39.61 -1.14 -24.42
CA ALA A 42 -38.44 -2.03 -24.58
C ALA A 42 -37.21 -1.67 -23.77
N LEU A 43 -37.16 -2.26 -22.60
CA LEU A 43 -36.16 -3.17 -22.07
C LEU A 43 -34.87 -3.27 -22.88
N GLN A 44 -33.81 -2.66 -22.39
CA GLN A 44 -32.47 -3.25 -22.56
C GLN A 44 -31.66 -3.07 -21.28
N PRO A 45 -31.35 -4.14 -20.57
CA PRO A 45 -30.30 -4.12 -19.58
C PRO A 45 -28.97 -4.31 -20.29
N SER A 46 -28.39 -3.24 -20.77
CA SER A 46 -26.98 -3.26 -21.18
C SER A 46 -26.12 -2.90 -19.98
N GLY A 47 -26.16 -3.75 -19.01
CA GLY A 47 -25.15 -3.79 -17.97
C GLY A 47 -23.97 -4.63 -18.45
N ASN A 48 -23.20 -4.17 -19.40
CA ASN A 48 -21.90 -4.75 -19.68
C ASN A 48 -20.83 -3.95 -18.93
N ALA A 49 -20.82 -4.12 -17.62
CA ALA A 49 -19.64 -3.82 -16.84
C ALA A 49 -18.58 -4.88 -17.18
N GLN A 50 -18.03 -4.79 -18.38
CA GLN A 50 -16.74 -5.42 -18.66
C GLN A 50 -15.71 -4.65 -17.87
N GLY A 51 -15.54 -5.05 -16.62
CA GLY A 51 -14.31 -4.81 -15.92
C GLY A 51 -13.21 -5.41 -16.80
N SER A 52 -12.42 -4.56 -17.43
CA SER A 52 -11.18 -4.97 -18.07
C SER A 52 -10.40 -5.75 -17.03
N ALA A 53 -10.36 -7.06 -17.17
CA ALA A 53 -9.41 -7.88 -16.46
C ALA A 53 -8.03 -7.29 -16.77
N PRO A 54 -7.22 -6.92 -15.77
CA PRO A 54 -5.86 -6.47 -16.05
C PRO A 54 -5.19 -7.58 -16.85
N ALA A 55 -4.53 -7.19 -17.93
CA ALA A 55 -3.76 -8.09 -18.76
C ALA A 55 -2.95 -9.00 -17.85
N ALA A 56 -3.13 -10.31 -17.99
CA ALA A 56 -2.50 -11.30 -17.13
C ALA A 56 -0.97 -11.17 -17.23
N GLY A 57 -0.40 -10.39 -16.32
CA GLY A 57 1.03 -10.30 -16.14
C GLY A 57 1.54 -11.69 -15.73
N LYS A 58 2.76 -12.04 -16.14
CA LYS A 58 3.40 -13.29 -15.73
C LYS A 58 3.39 -13.38 -14.20
N ALA A 59 2.83 -14.46 -13.66
CA ALA A 59 2.87 -14.70 -12.22
C ALA A 59 4.32 -14.75 -11.72
N LEU A 60 4.61 -14.01 -10.65
CA LEU A 60 5.91 -14.01 -9.99
C LEU A 60 6.03 -15.18 -9.02
N LEU A 61 5.04 -15.31 -8.13
CA LEU A 61 4.95 -16.36 -7.11
C LEU A 61 3.52 -16.40 -6.55
N LYS A 62 3.24 -17.40 -5.72
CA LYS A 62 1.97 -17.48 -4.98
C LYS A 62 2.04 -16.73 -3.65
N THR A 63 0.91 -16.23 -3.19
CA THR A 63 0.80 -15.58 -1.88
C THR A 63 1.23 -16.48 -0.72
N ALA A 64 1.00 -17.79 -0.85
CA ALA A 64 1.41 -18.78 0.14
C ALA A 64 2.95 -18.93 0.28
N ASP A 65 3.70 -18.51 -0.75
CA ASP A 65 5.17 -18.61 -0.74
C ASP A 65 5.84 -17.38 -0.08
N VAL A 66 5.04 -16.43 0.42
CA VAL A 66 5.53 -15.19 1.07
C VAL A 66 5.18 -15.23 2.56
N PRO A 67 6.13 -15.46 3.45
CA PRO A 67 5.86 -15.54 4.88
C PRO A 67 5.43 -14.19 5.47
N VAL A 68 4.51 -14.21 6.44
CA VAL A 68 4.07 -13.02 7.17
C VAL A 68 5.23 -12.46 8.03
N GLY A 69 5.42 -11.16 7.99
CA GLY A 69 6.55 -10.47 8.64
C GLY A 69 7.89 -10.63 7.92
N GLY A 70 7.90 -11.35 6.79
CA GLY A 70 9.08 -11.65 5.99
C GLY A 70 8.88 -11.38 4.51
N GLY A 71 9.48 -12.23 3.67
CA GLY A 71 9.37 -12.12 2.22
C GLY A 71 10.19 -13.15 1.47
N THR A 72 10.07 -13.11 0.14
CA THR A 72 10.75 -14.03 -0.78
C THR A 72 11.55 -13.24 -1.82
N VAL A 73 12.82 -13.59 -1.99
CA VAL A 73 13.70 -12.96 -2.99
C VAL A 73 13.68 -13.76 -4.28
N LEU A 74 13.27 -13.09 -5.35
CA LEU A 74 13.22 -13.61 -6.72
C LEU A 74 14.46 -13.13 -7.48
N LYS A 75 15.55 -13.88 -7.37
CA LYS A 75 16.87 -13.47 -7.90
C LYS A 75 16.88 -13.25 -9.40
N GLU A 76 16.23 -14.12 -10.17
CA GLU A 76 16.17 -14.05 -11.63
C GLU A 76 15.45 -12.79 -12.11
N GLN A 77 14.34 -12.43 -11.43
CA GLN A 77 13.56 -11.22 -11.73
C GLN A 77 14.15 -9.97 -11.09
N LYS A 78 15.15 -10.12 -10.21
CA LYS A 78 15.73 -9.06 -9.38
C LYS A 78 14.68 -8.31 -8.57
N LEU A 79 13.74 -9.06 -8.01
CA LEU A 79 12.64 -8.57 -7.19
C LEU A 79 12.68 -9.22 -5.81
N VAL A 80 12.10 -8.53 -4.84
CA VAL A 80 11.78 -9.07 -3.52
C VAL A 80 10.33 -8.76 -3.21
N VAL A 81 9.57 -9.79 -2.86
CA VAL A 81 8.17 -9.66 -2.43
C VAL A 81 8.12 -9.88 -0.94
N THR A 82 7.47 -8.96 -0.24
CA THR A 82 7.33 -8.99 1.22
C THR A 82 5.87 -9.06 1.62
N GLN A 83 5.62 -9.58 2.82
CA GLN A 83 4.30 -9.58 3.46
C GLN A 83 4.42 -9.01 4.88
N PRO A 84 4.43 -7.67 5.04
CA PRO A 84 4.60 -7.04 6.35
C PRO A 84 3.57 -7.48 7.38
N THR A 85 2.33 -7.62 6.96
CA THR A 85 1.20 -8.15 7.74
C THR A 85 0.40 -9.10 6.87
N ALA A 86 -0.35 -10.01 7.48
CA ALA A 86 -1.13 -10.99 6.76
C ALA A 86 -2.04 -10.34 5.69
N GLY A 87 -1.93 -10.82 4.45
CA GLY A 87 -2.69 -10.31 3.30
C GLY A 87 -2.17 -9.00 2.70
N SER A 88 -1.16 -8.36 3.27
CA SER A 88 -0.56 -7.13 2.74
C SER A 88 0.75 -7.43 2.05
N TYR A 89 0.78 -7.34 0.73
CA TYR A 89 1.96 -7.63 -0.07
C TYR A 89 2.59 -6.37 -0.63
N ARG A 90 3.93 -6.35 -0.67
CA ARG A 90 4.75 -5.31 -1.28
C ARG A 90 5.79 -5.95 -2.18
N CYS A 91 6.22 -5.22 -3.18
CA CYS A 91 7.30 -5.67 -4.06
C CYS A 91 8.30 -4.55 -4.24
N PHE A 92 9.58 -4.91 -4.19
CA PHE A 92 10.67 -3.96 -4.39
C PHE A 92 11.70 -4.55 -5.34
N THR A 93 12.55 -3.69 -5.90
CA THR A 93 13.76 -4.19 -6.54
C THR A 93 14.63 -4.93 -5.54
N ALA A 94 15.20 -6.06 -5.93
CA ALA A 94 16.19 -6.75 -5.11
C ALA A 94 17.60 -6.16 -5.29
N VAL A 95 17.76 -5.13 -6.13
CA VAL A 95 19.06 -4.49 -6.38
C VAL A 95 19.31 -3.43 -5.32
N CYS A 96 20.32 -3.67 -4.49
CA CYS A 96 20.74 -2.73 -3.45
C CYS A 96 21.29 -1.43 -4.07
N PRO A 97 20.75 -0.25 -3.67
CA PRO A 97 21.16 1.03 -4.26
C PRO A 97 22.56 1.50 -3.85
N HIS A 98 23.25 0.78 -2.98
CA HIS A 98 24.64 1.08 -2.61
C HIS A 98 25.61 0.78 -3.76
N GLN A 99 25.70 -0.49 -4.17
CA GLN A 99 26.62 -0.94 -5.22
C GLN A 99 26.02 -2.03 -6.15
N GLY A 100 24.71 -2.13 -6.23
CA GLY A 100 24.04 -3.03 -7.16
C GLY A 100 24.00 -4.51 -6.78
N CYS A 101 24.47 -4.89 -5.59
CA CYS A 101 24.33 -6.26 -5.10
C CYS A 101 22.87 -6.66 -4.98
N LEU A 102 22.58 -7.94 -5.17
CA LEU A 102 21.25 -8.45 -4.87
C LEU A 102 21.10 -8.70 -3.36
N VAL A 103 19.99 -8.23 -2.81
CA VAL A 103 19.54 -8.67 -1.48
C VAL A 103 19.30 -10.17 -1.50
N ASN A 104 19.50 -10.86 -0.40
CA ASN A 104 19.42 -12.31 -0.38
C ASN A 104 18.55 -12.87 0.74
N LYS A 105 18.11 -12.04 1.66
CA LYS A 105 17.42 -12.47 2.88
C LYS A 105 16.33 -11.48 3.25
N VAL A 106 15.23 -11.99 3.80
CA VAL A 106 14.16 -11.20 4.39
C VAL A 106 13.79 -11.84 5.71
N GLU A 107 14.15 -11.20 6.80
CA GLU A 107 13.88 -11.68 8.16
C GLU A 107 13.80 -10.51 9.14
N ASN A 108 13.24 -10.75 10.32
CA ASN A 108 13.13 -9.77 11.39
C ASN A 108 12.58 -8.41 10.96
N GLY A 109 11.71 -8.39 9.91
CA GLY A 109 11.13 -7.15 9.38
C GLY A 109 12.06 -6.36 8.47
N THR A 110 13.21 -6.92 8.07
CA THR A 110 14.18 -6.31 7.16
C THR A 110 14.47 -7.14 5.92
N ILE A 111 14.90 -6.47 4.88
CA ILE A 111 15.44 -7.00 3.64
C ILE A 111 16.94 -6.72 3.66
N ASP A 112 17.77 -7.76 3.59
CA ASP A 112 19.19 -7.65 3.89
C ASP A 112 20.06 -7.83 2.65
N CYS A 113 21.02 -6.92 2.51
CA CYS A 113 22.04 -6.97 1.48
C CYS A 113 23.33 -7.62 2.02
N PRO A 114 23.81 -8.74 1.44
CA PRO A 114 24.93 -9.48 1.98
C PRO A 114 26.29 -8.81 1.75
N CYS A 115 26.39 -7.89 0.76
CA CYS A 115 27.69 -7.35 0.37
C CYS A 115 28.28 -6.42 1.43
N HIS A 116 27.47 -5.51 1.98
CA HIS A 116 27.95 -4.49 2.91
C HIS A 116 26.99 -4.29 4.10
N GLY A 117 26.03 -5.19 4.29
CA GLY A 117 25.14 -5.20 5.45
C GLY A 117 24.10 -4.08 5.48
N SER A 118 23.71 -3.52 4.31
CA SER A 118 22.56 -2.63 4.26
C SER A 118 21.27 -3.39 4.54
N GLU A 119 20.39 -2.79 5.36
CA GLU A 119 19.10 -3.36 5.74
C GLU A 119 17.98 -2.38 5.38
N PHE A 120 16.86 -2.92 4.89
CA PHE A 120 15.71 -2.13 4.42
C PHE A 120 14.42 -2.68 5.05
N LYS A 121 13.47 -1.81 5.34
CA LYS A 121 12.17 -2.22 5.91
C LYS A 121 11.35 -3.03 4.92
N VAL A 122 10.69 -4.08 5.40
CA VAL A 122 9.75 -4.87 4.60
C VAL A 122 8.48 -4.11 4.22
N THR A 123 8.16 -3.00 4.93
CA THR A 123 6.94 -2.21 4.77
C THR A 123 6.98 -1.24 3.61
N ASP A 124 8.11 -0.59 3.39
CA ASP A 124 8.26 0.54 2.46
C ASP A 124 9.63 0.60 1.76
N GLY A 125 10.50 -0.37 2.01
CA GLY A 125 11.84 -0.41 1.45
C GLY A 125 12.80 0.65 2.00
N ALA A 126 12.40 1.43 3.02
CA ALA A 126 13.25 2.47 3.61
C ALA A 126 14.50 1.89 4.24
N VAL A 127 15.60 2.64 4.20
CA VAL A 127 16.87 2.24 4.81
C VAL A 127 16.73 2.19 6.33
N VAL A 128 17.06 1.04 6.92
CA VAL A 128 17.20 0.84 8.37
C VAL A 128 18.66 1.00 8.76
N LYS A 129 19.55 0.41 7.94
CA LYS A 129 20.99 0.42 8.17
C LYS A 129 21.73 0.59 6.86
N GLY A 130 22.70 1.50 6.85
CA GLY A 130 23.58 1.74 5.71
C GLY A 130 24.58 0.59 5.48
N PRO A 131 25.44 0.74 4.44
CA PRO A 131 25.83 2.00 3.78
C PRO A 131 24.90 2.52 2.66
N ALA A 132 23.84 1.83 2.28
CA ALA A 132 22.86 2.38 1.36
C ALA A 132 22.23 3.67 1.92
N THR A 133 22.06 4.67 1.05
CA THR A 133 21.49 5.99 1.41
C THR A 133 20.11 6.24 0.81
N ARG A 134 19.65 5.32 -0.04
CA ARG A 134 18.34 5.41 -0.72
C ARG A 134 17.54 4.14 -0.46
N PRO A 135 16.20 4.22 -0.42
CA PRO A 135 15.34 3.06 -0.27
C PRO A 135 15.42 2.12 -1.49
N LEU A 136 14.96 0.89 -1.31
CA LEU A 136 14.66 0.00 -2.43
C LEU A 136 13.46 0.56 -3.21
N ALA A 137 13.57 0.59 -4.54
CA ALA A 137 12.49 1.09 -5.38
C ALA A 137 11.30 0.11 -5.36
N GLU A 138 10.12 0.63 -5.04
CA GLU A 138 8.88 -0.14 -5.04
C GLU A 138 8.44 -0.48 -6.47
N LYS A 139 7.86 -1.65 -6.64
CA LYS A 139 7.24 -2.16 -7.87
C LYS A 139 5.77 -2.44 -7.61
N LYS A 140 4.92 -1.95 -8.48
CA LYS A 140 3.48 -2.20 -8.37
C LYS A 140 3.18 -3.66 -8.67
N ILE A 141 2.31 -4.25 -7.89
CA ILE A 141 1.87 -5.64 -8.03
C ILE A 141 0.35 -5.73 -7.93
N ASN A 142 -0.19 -6.76 -8.54
CA ASN A 142 -1.56 -7.20 -8.40
C ASN A 142 -1.58 -8.58 -7.75
N VAL A 143 -2.51 -8.80 -6.84
CA VAL A 143 -2.79 -10.12 -6.27
C VAL A 143 -4.10 -10.61 -6.87
N THR A 144 -4.04 -11.74 -7.55
CA THR A 144 -5.22 -12.34 -8.18
C THR A 144 -6.10 -13.06 -7.16
N PRO A 145 -7.39 -13.29 -7.45
CA PRO A 145 -8.25 -14.11 -6.60
C PRO A 145 -7.75 -15.57 -6.42
N ALA A 146 -6.94 -16.05 -7.36
CA ALA A 146 -6.30 -17.35 -7.29
C ALA A 146 -5.07 -17.38 -6.34
N GLY A 147 -4.73 -16.25 -5.72
CA GLY A 147 -3.59 -16.14 -4.83
C GLY A 147 -2.24 -16.06 -5.55
N GLU A 148 -2.21 -15.51 -6.75
CA GLU A 148 -0.98 -15.26 -7.49
C GLU A 148 -0.59 -13.79 -7.42
N ILE A 149 0.69 -13.49 -7.26
CA ILE A 149 1.26 -12.15 -7.28
C ILE A 149 1.88 -11.92 -8.65
N GLN A 150 1.49 -10.82 -9.29
CA GLN A 150 1.94 -10.42 -10.63
C GLN A 150 2.41 -8.97 -10.62
N LEU A 151 3.33 -8.58 -11.51
CA LEU A 151 3.61 -7.16 -11.73
C LEU A 151 2.39 -6.50 -12.38
N ALA A 152 2.10 -5.26 -11.95
CA ALA A 152 1.02 -4.42 -12.47
C ALA A 152 1.47 -3.67 -13.73
#